data_7d8c372b83aa727c15ddd10681c39180
#
_entry.id   7d8c372b83aa727c15ddd10681c39180
#
_cell.length_a   1.000
_cell.length_b   1.000
_cell.length_c   1.000
_cell.angle_alpha   90.00
_cell.angle_beta   90.00
_cell.angle_gamma   90.00
#
_symmetry.space_group_name_H-M   'P 1'
#
loop_
_entity.id
_entity.type
_entity.pdbx_description
1 polymer ?
#
loop_
_entity_poly.entity_id
_entity_poly.type
_entity_poly.pdbx_seq_one_letter_code
_entity_poly.pdbx_strand_id
1 'polypeptide(L)'
;MEKRISGHTGLLALIGSPVGHSGSPAMYNYSFEKLGLDYAYVAFDIKEDKVKDAIAAMKTFNMRGCNVTMPDKVEAAKYMDELSPAAQIIGAINTIVNDNGKLTGYITDGEGFVHNLKDHGIDIKGKKITVAGGGGA
;
A
#
# COMPACT_ATOMS: atom_id res chain seq x y z
N MET A 1 -2.02 7.30 -30.15
CA MET A 1 -2.95 6.18 -29.87
C MET A 1 -3.00 6.01 -28.35
N GLU A 2 -4.14 6.23 -27.75
CA GLU A 2 -4.30 5.98 -26.31
C GLU A 2 -3.91 4.53 -25.98
N LYS A 3 -3.00 4.37 -25.01
CA LYS A 3 -2.59 3.04 -24.54
C LYS A 3 -3.78 2.40 -23.85
N ARG A 4 -4.46 1.51 -24.54
CA ARG A 4 -5.58 0.75 -23.98
C ARG A 4 -5.05 -0.34 -23.05
N ILE A 5 -5.75 -0.57 -21.96
CA ILE A 5 -5.58 -1.76 -21.13
C ILE A 5 -5.69 -3.01 -22.03
N SER A 6 -4.75 -3.92 -21.89
CA SER A 6 -4.66 -5.16 -22.68
C SER A 6 -4.51 -6.38 -21.77
N GLY A 7 -4.45 -7.58 -22.35
CA GLY A 7 -4.17 -8.80 -21.60
C GLY A 7 -2.74 -8.87 -21.01
N HIS A 8 -1.87 -7.93 -21.36
CA HIS A 8 -0.51 -7.81 -20.82
C HIS A 8 -0.40 -6.80 -19.69
N THR A 9 -1.42 -5.94 -19.51
CA THR A 9 -1.40 -4.89 -18.48
C THR A 9 -1.37 -5.52 -17.09
N GLY A 10 -0.35 -5.17 -16.29
CA GLY A 10 -0.24 -5.59 -14.91
C GLY A 10 -1.26 -4.90 -14.01
N LEU A 11 -1.76 -5.61 -12.99
CA LEU A 11 -2.70 -5.07 -12.02
C LEU A 11 -2.01 -4.75 -10.71
N LEU A 12 -2.24 -3.54 -10.21
CA LEU A 12 -1.91 -3.08 -8.87
C LEU A 12 -3.18 -2.56 -8.18
N ALA A 13 -3.23 -2.56 -6.87
CA ALA A 13 -4.44 -2.17 -6.16
C ALA A 13 -4.19 -1.49 -4.82
N LEU A 14 -5.24 -0.84 -4.31
CA LEU A 14 -5.44 -0.50 -2.91
C LEU A 14 -6.53 -1.41 -2.34
N ILE A 15 -6.28 -1.99 -1.18
CA ILE A 15 -7.31 -2.66 -0.37
C ILE A 15 -7.53 -1.93 0.95
N GLY A 16 -8.76 -1.94 1.44
CA GLY A 16 -9.22 -1.30 2.68
C GLY A 16 -10.70 -0.99 2.62
N SER A 17 -11.26 -0.39 3.65
CA SER A 17 -12.69 -0.04 3.68
C SER A 17 -12.96 1.15 4.61
N PRO A 18 -13.64 2.21 4.14
CA PRO A 18 -14.03 2.47 2.75
C PRO A 18 -12.88 3.06 1.92
N VAL A 19 -12.81 2.74 0.63
CA VAL A 19 -11.75 3.24 -0.27
C VAL A 19 -12.25 4.06 -1.46
N GLY A 20 -13.55 4.25 -1.58
CA GLY A 20 -14.16 4.98 -2.71
C GLY A 20 -13.72 6.45 -2.85
N HIS A 21 -13.23 7.06 -1.77
CA HIS A 21 -12.72 8.44 -1.75
C HIS A 21 -11.20 8.55 -1.98
N SER A 22 -10.51 7.42 -2.17
CA SER A 22 -9.05 7.41 -2.31
C SER A 22 -8.59 8.08 -3.60
N GLY A 23 -7.60 8.97 -3.48
CA GLY A 23 -6.88 9.56 -4.62
C GLY A 23 -5.81 8.64 -5.24
N SER A 24 -5.51 7.50 -4.61
CA SER A 24 -4.44 6.60 -5.08
C SER A 24 -4.64 6.12 -6.52
N PRO A 25 -5.84 5.70 -6.97
CA PRO A 25 -6.03 5.27 -8.35
C PRO A 25 -5.71 6.37 -9.37
N ALA A 26 -6.14 7.60 -9.12
CA ALA A 26 -5.85 8.72 -10.02
C ALA A 26 -4.35 9.02 -10.08
N MET A 27 -3.69 9.06 -8.91
CA MET A 27 -2.25 9.35 -8.79
C MET A 27 -1.39 8.29 -9.49
N TYR A 28 -1.63 7.00 -9.20
CA TYR A 28 -0.81 5.93 -9.76
C TYR A 28 -1.03 5.76 -11.25
N ASN A 29 -2.28 5.79 -11.74
CA ASN A 29 -2.55 5.66 -13.18
C ASN A 29 -1.96 6.81 -13.98
N TYR A 30 -2.02 8.05 -13.45
CA TYR A 30 -1.34 9.20 -14.06
C TYR A 30 0.19 8.97 -14.12
N SER A 31 0.77 8.48 -13.04
CA SER A 31 2.22 8.20 -12.98
C SER A 31 2.63 7.09 -13.95
N PHE A 32 1.85 6.03 -14.06
CA PHE A 32 2.11 4.95 -15.03
C PHE A 32 2.08 5.45 -16.47
N GLU A 33 1.11 6.29 -16.79
CA GLU A 33 1.04 6.92 -18.12
C GLU A 33 2.29 7.76 -18.40
N LYS A 34 2.69 8.62 -17.47
CA LYS A 34 3.86 9.49 -17.63
C LYS A 34 5.18 8.73 -17.72
N LEU A 35 5.30 7.61 -17.02
CA LEU A 35 6.48 6.76 -17.01
C LEU A 35 6.47 5.69 -18.11
N GLY A 36 5.39 5.58 -18.88
CA GLY A 36 5.23 4.56 -19.92
C GLY A 36 5.13 3.13 -19.39
N LEU A 37 4.65 2.96 -18.14
CA LEU A 37 4.49 1.66 -17.50
C LEU A 37 3.13 1.05 -17.85
N ASP A 38 3.14 -0.24 -18.21
CA ASP A 38 1.91 -0.97 -18.56
C ASP A 38 1.26 -1.61 -17.32
N TYR A 39 0.73 -0.73 -16.46
CA TYR A 39 -0.01 -1.09 -15.25
C TYR A 39 -1.35 -0.37 -15.18
N ALA A 40 -2.30 -0.99 -14.51
CA ALA A 40 -3.54 -0.39 -14.07
C ALA A 40 -3.62 -0.46 -12.54
N TYR A 41 -4.09 0.61 -11.91
CA TYR A 41 -4.30 0.67 -10.47
C TYR A 41 -5.77 0.92 -10.16
N VAL A 42 -6.34 0.10 -9.29
CA VAL A 42 -7.72 0.18 -8.85
C VAL A 42 -7.82 0.12 -7.32
N ALA A 43 -8.96 0.50 -6.76
CA ALA A 43 -9.23 0.36 -5.34
C ALA A 43 -10.34 -0.68 -5.13
N PHE A 44 -10.14 -1.60 -4.20
CA PHE A 44 -11.10 -2.61 -3.79
C PHE A 44 -11.53 -2.37 -2.36
N ASP A 45 -12.83 -2.21 -2.15
CA ASP A 45 -13.43 -2.09 -0.82
C ASP A 45 -13.47 -3.48 -0.17
N ILE A 46 -12.46 -3.75 0.65
CA ILE A 46 -12.26 -5.03 1.33
C ILE A 46 -12.40 -4.79 2.82
N LYS A 47 -13.22 -5.58 3.47
CA LYS A 47 -13.36 -5.59 4.93
C LYS A 47 -12.36 -6.54 5.55
N GLU A 48 -12.02 -6.31 6.81
CA GLU A 48 -10.99 -7.05 7.55
C GLU A 48 -11.18 -8.57 7.52
N ASP A 49 -12.42 -9.06 7.58
CA ASP A 49 -12.76 -10.50 7.50
C ASP A 49 -12.49 -11.11 6.11
N LYS A 50 -12.22 -10.30 5.09
CA LYS A 50 -11.95 -10.70 3.70
C LYS A 50 -10.49 -10.50 3.26
N VAL A 51 -9.65 -9.98 4.12
CA VAL A 51 -8.23 -9.70 3.80
C VAL A 51 -7.50 -10.96 3.33
N LYS A 52 -7.73 -12.09 4.00
CA LYS A 52 -7.12 -13.38 3.61
C LYS A 52 -7.47 -13.77 2.17
N ASP A 53 -8.75 -13.65 1.82
CA ASP A 53 -9.24 -13.98 0.47
C ASP A 53 -8.65 -13.02 -0.58
N ALA A 54 -8.57 -11.72 -0.24
CA ALA A 54 -7.98 -10.71 -1.11
C ALA A 54 -6.48 -10.98 -1.38
N ILE A 55 -5.71 -11.37 -0.36
CA ILE A 55 -4.30 -11.73 -0.52
C ILE A 55 -4.12 -13.00 -1.34
N ALA A 56 -4.98 -14.00 -1.18
CA ALA A 56 -4.99 -15.19 -2.02
C ALA A 56 -5.31 -14.84 -3.49
N ALA A 57 -6.29 -13.96 -3.71
CA ALA A 57 -6.63 -13.47 -5.04
C ALA A 57 -5.47 -12.70 -5.69
N MET A 58 -4.74 -11.90 -4.93
CA MET A 58 -3.57 -11.17 -5.40
C MET A 58 -2.50 -12.13 -5.97
N LYS A 59 -2.23 -13.25 -5.29
CA LYS A 59 -1.33 -14.31 -5.79
C LYS A 59 -1.91 -14.96 -7.05
N THR A 60 -3.19 -15.31 -7.05
CA THR A 60 -3.88 -15.97 -8.16
C THR A 60 -3.89 -15.12 -9.43
N PHE A 61 -4.11 -13.83 -9.31
CA PHE A 61 -4.09 -12.87 -10.42
C PHE A 61 -2.68 -12.40 -10.80
N ASN A 62 -1.67 -12.94 -10.14
CA ASN A 62 -0.27 -12.55 -10.35
C ASN A 62 -0.08 -11.02 -10.29
N MET A 63 -0.77 -10.37 -9.34
CA MET A 63 -0.60 -8.95 -9.11
C MET A 63 0.82 -8.68 -8.59
N ARG A 64 1.47 -7.63 -9.10
CA ARG A 64 2.84 -7.28 -8.71
C ARG A 64 2.92 -6.76 -7.29
N GLY A 65 1.85 -6.18 -6.79
CA GLY A 65 1.76 -5.66 -5.44
C GLY A 65 0.43 -4.99 -5.16
N CYS A 66 0.31 -4.52 -3.93
CA CYS A 66 -0.92 -3.90 -3.44
C CYS A 66 -0.57 -2.92 -2.33
N ASN A 67 -1.27 -1.79 -2.27
CA ASN A 67 -1.28 -0.97 -1.05
C ASN A 67 -2.41 -1.42 -0.12
N VAL A 68 -2.21 -1.22 1.16
CA VAL A 68 -3.17 -1.57 2.22
C VAL A 68 -3.47 -0.33 3.04
N THR A 69 -4.75 -0.03 3.22
CA THR A 69 -5.19 1.03 4.13
C THR A 69 -6.08 0.48 5.24
N MET A 70 -6.63 1.35 6.06
CA MET A 70 -7.50 0.95 7.16
C MET A 70 -8.77 0.24 6.65
N PRO A 71 -9.30 -0.73 7.41
CA PRO A 71 -8.80 -1.26 8.68
C PRO A 71 -7.74 -2.36 8.54
N ASP A 72 -7.34 -2.72 7.33
CA ASP A 72 -6.73 -3.99 6.95
C ASP A 72 -5.23 -4.11 7.26
N LYS A 73 -4.55 -3.02 7.62
CA LYS A 73 -3.08 -2.95 7.77
C LYS A 73 -2.50 -3.98 8.74
N VAL A 74 -3.17 -4.20 9.87
CA VAL A 74 -2.72 -5.16 10.90
C VAL A 74 -3.05 -6.58 10.47
N GLU A 75 -4.24 -6.81 9.94
CA GLU A 75 -4.68 -8.13 9.49
C GLU A 75 -3.83 -8.63 8.32
N ALA A 76 -3.56 -7.76 7.34
CA ALA A 76 -2.77 -8.10 6.16
C ALA A 76 -1.34 -8.54 6.51
N ALA A 77 -0.74 -7.97 7.56
CA ALA A 77 0.61 -8.33 7.99
C ALA A 77 0.74 -9.82 8.36
N LYS A 78 -0.33 -10.44 8.84
CA LYS A 78 -0.35 -11.87 9.26
C LYS A 78 -0.19 -12.85 8.09
N TYR A 79 -0.43 -12.42 6.86
CA TYR A 79 -0.39 -13.27 5.67
C TYR A 79 0.84 -13.03 4.80
N MET A 80 1.81 -12.28 5.28
CA MET A 80 3.06 -12.04 4.58
C MET A 80 4.06 -13.16 4.81
N ASP A 81 4.83 -13.51 3.79
CA ASP A 81 5.95 -14.45 3.92
C ASP A 81 7.14 -13.78 4.63
N GLU A 82 7.31 -12.47 4.43
CA GLU A 82 8.30 -11.64 5.12
C GLU A 82 7.73 -10.26 5.45
N LEU A 83 8.27 -9.65 6.50
CA LEU A 83 8.00 -8.27 6.88
C LEU A 83 9.30 -7.47 6.92
N SER A 84 9.27 -6.23 6.45
CA SER A 84 10.37 -5.30 6.64
C SER A 84 10.63 -5.07 8.13
N PRO A 85 11.85 -4.67 8.54
CA PRO A 85 12.15 -4.42 9.96
C PRO A 85 11.17 -3.46 10.63
N ALA A 86 10.78 -2.39 9.94
CA ALA A 86 9.78 -1.44 10.45
C ALA A 86 8.39 -2.09 10.61
N ALA A 87 7.96 -2.88 9.63
CA ALA A 87 6.68 -3.59 9.69
C ALA A 87 6.65 -4.64 10.80
N GLN A 88 7.76 -5.31 11.08
CA GLN A 88 7.87 -6.24 12.21
C GLN A 88 7.69 -5.55 13.56
N ILE A 89 8.30 -4.37 13.74
CA ILE A 89 8.22 -3.60 14.98
C ILE A 89 6.80 -3.04 15.18
N ILE A 90 6.19 -2.52 14.10
CA ILE A 90 4.89 -1.86 14.16
C ILE A 90 3.74 -2.86 14.16
N GLY A 91 3.92 -4.04 13.56
CA GLY A 91 2.87 -5.06 13.44
C GLY A 91 1.79 -4.71 12.39
N ALA A 92 2.11 -3.84 11.43
CA ALA A 92 1.18 -3.41 10.40
C ALA A 92 1.93 -3.16 9.08
N ILE A 93 1.22 -3.22 7.96
CA ILE A 93 1.75 -2.94 6.63
C ILE A 93 0.83 -1.99 5.86
N ASN A 94 1.41 -1.21 4.95
CA ASN A 94 0.66 -0.41 3.98
C ASN A 94 1.01 -0.76 2.53
N THR A 95 2.00 -1.61 2.32
CA THR A 95 2.48 -1.99 0.99
C THR A 95 2.86 -3.46 0.98
N ILE A 96 2.38 -4.19 -0.01
CA ILE A 96 2.72 -5.59 -0.29
C ILE A 96 3.44 -5.64 -1.62
N VAL A 97 4.59 -6.29 -1.66
CA VAL A 97 5.30 -6.65 -2.88
C VAL A 97 5.15 -8.15 -3.09
N ASN A 98 4.71 -8.52 -4.29
CA ASN A 98 4.64 -9.91 -4.72
C ASN A 98 5.79 -10.19 -5.68
N ASP A 99 6.73 -10.99 -5.24
CA ASP A 99 7.86 -11.42 -6.04
C ASP A 99 7.76 -12.91 -6.35
N ASN A 100 7.09 -13.20 -7.46
CA ASN A 100 6.82 -14.57 -7.94
C ASN A 100 6.14 -15.47 -6.88
N GLY A 101 5.16 -14.92 -6.16
CA GLY A 101 4.38 -15.63 -5.15
C GLY A 101 4.90 -15.44 -3.72
N LYS A 102 6.12 -14.91 -3.53
CA LYS A 102 6.63 -14.51 -2.21
C LYS A 102 6.15 -13.11 -1.88
N LEU A 103 5.43 -12.97 -0.79
CA LEU A 103 4.87 -11.69 -0.35
C LEU A 103 5.73 -11.06 0.74
N THR A 104 6.19 -9.85 0.50
CA THR A 104 6.88 -9.04 1.51
C THR A 104 6.05 -7.82 1.86
N GLY A 105 5.81 -7.63 3.16
CA GLY A 105 5.05 -6.49 3.69
C GLY A 105 5.95 -5.38 4.19
N TYR A 106 5.60 -4.15 3.84
CA TYR A 106 6.28 -2.92 4.24
C TYR A 106 5.32 -1.96 4.93
N ILE A 107 5.88 -1.11 5.78
CA ILE A 107 5.18 0.07 6.33
C ILE A 107 6.02 1.30 6.06
N THR A 108 5.46 2.25 5.33
CA THR A 108 6.17 3.46 4.86
C THR A 108 5.53 4.75 5.36
N ASP A 109 4.40 4.68 6.06
CA ASP A 109 3.65 5.86 6.51
C ASP A 109 4.48 6.75 7.43
N GLY A 110 5.16 6.18 8.43
CA GLY A 110 5.97 6.94 9.38
C GLY A 110 7.17 7.60 8.73
N GLU A 111 7.89 6.89 7.88
CA GLU A 111 9.03 7.44 7.12
C GLU A 111 8.58 8.55 6.18
N GLY A 112 7.48 8.34 5.46
CA GLY A 112 6.90 9.35 4.57
C GLY A 112 6.48 10.61 5.33
N PHE A 113 5.88 10.47 6.51
CA PHE A 113 5.54 11.59 7.37
C PHE A 113 6.76 12.39 7.81
N VAL A 114 7.82 11.72 8.27
CA VAL A 114 9.07 12.37 8.67
C VAL A 114 9.75 13.08 7.49
N HIS A 115 9.78 12.47 6.32
CA HIS A 115 10.29 13.11 5.11
C HIS A 115 9.49 14.35 4.75
N ASN A 116 8.16 14.28 4.78
CA ASN A 116 7.31 15.43 4.49
C ASN A 116 7.57 16.61 5.46
N LEU A 117 7.77 16.34 6.74
CA LEU A 117 8.15 17.39 7.70
C LEU A 117 9.48 18.04 7.33
N LYS A 118 10.49 17.25 6.99
CA LYS A 118 11.80 17.75 6.59
C LYS A 118 11.74 18.62 5.32
N ASP A 119 10.97 18.19 4.32
CA ASP A 119 10.76 18.92 3.07
C ASP A 119 10.10 20.29 3.30
N HIS A 120 9.32 20.41 4.39
CA HIS A 120 8.73 21.67 4.84
C HIS A 120 9.61 22.44 5.86
N GLY A 121 10.88 22.06 6.02
CA GLY A 121 11.83 22.74 6.90
C GLY A 121 11.65 22.44 8.39
N ILE A 122 10.88 21.41 8.74
CA ILE A 122 10.63 21.01 10.13
C ILE A 122 11.58 19.87 10.51
N ASP A 123 12.62 20.15 11.28
CA ASP A 123 13.47 19.13 11.87
C ASP A 123 12.90 18.70 13.24
N ILE A 124 12.60 17.40 13.35
CA ILE A 124 12.04 16.82 14.58
C ILE A 124 13.10 16.37 15.57
N LYS A 125 14.37 16.36 15.19
CA LYS A 125 15.47 15.90 16.06
C LYS A 125 15.55 16.78 17.30
N GLY A 126 15.49 16.15 18.47
CA GLY A 126 15.53 16.84 19.75
C GLY A 126 14.27 17.65 20.10
N LYS A 127 13.23 17.57 19.31
CA LYS A 127 11.94 18.24 19.58
C LYS A 127 11.06 17.40 20.50
N LYS A 128 10.27 18.09 21.33
CA LYS A 128 9.19 17.46 22.07
C LYS A 128 7.98 17.33 21.15
N ILE A 129 7.50 16.11 20.97
CA ILE A 129 6.41 15.80 20.05
C ILE A 129 5.27 15.17 20.84
N THR A 130 4.04 15.58 20.54
CA THR A 130 2.82 14.96 21.06
C THR A 130 2.11 14.24 19.92
N VAL A 131 1.83 12.94 20.09
CA VAL A 131 1.04 12.14 19.15
C VAL A 131 -0.34 11.92 19.76
N ALA A 132 -1.37 12.36 19.06
CA ALA A 132 -2.75 12.14 19.47
C ALA A 132 -3.29 10.86 18.79
N GLY A 133 -3.26 9.76 19.53
CA GLY A 133 -3.64 8.44 19.05
C GLY A 133 -2.45 7.61 18.57
N GLY A 134 -2.51 6.30 18.80
CA GLY A 134 -1.46 5.33 18.43
C GLY A 134 -2.06 4.06 17.81
N GLY A 135 -3.20 4.18 17.10
CA GLY A 135 -3.87 3.05 16.43
C GLY A 135 -3.27 2.73 15.05
N GLY A 136 -4.04 2.02 14.22
CA GLY A 136 -3.63 1.54 12.90
C GLY A 136 -3.64 2.58 11.77
N ALA A 137 -3.78 3.85 12.11
CA ALA A 137 -3.77 4.93 11.11
C ALA A 137 -2.35 5.39 10.80
#